data_6f5d8c8f84f6a6000ebe80676772800c
#
_entry.id   6f5d8c8f84f6a6000ebe80676772800c
#
_cell.length_a   1.000
_cell.length_b   1.000
_cell.length_c   1.000
_cell.angle_alpha   90.00
_cell.angle_beta   90.00
_cell.angle_gamma   90.00
#
_symmetry.space_group_name_H-M   'P 1'
#
loop_
_entity.id
_entity.type
_entity.pdbx_description
1 polymer ?
#
loop_
_entity_poly.entity_id
_entity_poly.type
_entity_poly.pdbx_seq_one_letter_code
_entity_poly.pdbx_strand_id
1 'polypeptide(L)'
;MTSSFSTDLKLELMVTGENAGQWGDKTNTNLNLVQQAVAGFEQVTLSDGGNVNLVMSNAALSNARNMVIKFATITLSGATTVSIPDGIEKYYIFDCSAVSAATNLTIKTSSGTGFTCDSSKIFGAYADGTNLNEISLNT
;
A
#
# COMPACT_ATOMS: atom_id res chain seq x y z
N MET A 1 -14.52 -5.54 -26.58
CA MET A 1 -14.18 -6.15 -25.30
C MET A 1 -13.29 -5.20 -24.52
N THR A 2 -13.47 -5.16 -23.22
CA THR A 2 -12.71 -4.26 -22.34
C THR A 2 -11.64 -5.02 -21.57
N SER A 3 -10.49 -4.37 -21.36
CA SER A 3 -9.45 -4.90 -20.50
C SER A 3 -9.98 -5.12 -19.08
N SER A 4 -9.46 -6.10 -18.40
CA SER A 4 -9.66 -6.31 -16.97
C SER A 4 -8.38 -5.96 -16.21
N PHE A 5 -8.41 -6.09 -14.89
CA PHE A 5 -7.25 -5.73 -14.07
C PHE A 5 -6.92 -6.86 -13.10
N SER A 6 -5.63 -7.07 -12.86
CA SER A 6 -5.21 -8.09 -11.90
C SER A 6 -5.69 -7.71 -10.48
N THR A 7 -5.94 -8.74 -9.67
CA THR A 7 -6.57 -8.56 -8.36
C THR A 7 -5.71 -7.75 -7.39
N ASP A 8 -4.41 -8.04 -7.34
CA ASP A 8 -3.56 -7.47 -6.30
C ASP A 8 -2.88 -6.17 -6.75
N LEU A 9 -2.18 -6.20 -7.86
CA LEU A 9 -1.40 -5.05 -8.30
C LEU A 9 -2.15 -4.14 -9.27
N LYS A 10 -3.36 -4.51 -9.68
CA LYS A 10 -4.20 -3.73 -10.59
C LYS A 10 -3.52 -3.43 -11.92
N LEU A 11 -2.78 -4.41 -12.44
CA LEU A 11 -2.20 -4.37 -13.77
C LEU A 11 -3.29 -4.54 -14.82
N GLU A 12 -3.13 -3.90 -15.96
CA GLU A 12 -4.08 -4.08 -17.06
C GLU A 12 -3.85 -5.44 -17.76
N LEU A 13 -4.89 -6.25 -17.78
CA LEU A 13 -4.90 -7.53 -18.48
C LEU A 13 -5.54 -7.31 -19.86
N MET A 14 -4.70 -7.20 -20.87
CA MET A 14 -5.14 -6.88 -22.22
C MET A 14 -5.80 -8.07 -22.91
N VAL A 15 -6.93 -7.82 -23.56
CA VAL A 15 -7.64 -8.82 -24.35
C VAL A 15 -7.02 -8.90 -25.74
N THR A 16 -6.92 -10.10 -26.31
CA THR A 16 -6.41 -10.29 -27.67
C THR A 16 -7.21 -9.48 -28.67
N GLY A 17 -6.52 -8.70 -29.49
CA GLY A 17 -7.13 -7.82 -30.49
C GLY A 17 -7.52 -6.46 -29.96
N GLU A 18 -7.42 -6.22 -28.68
CA GLU A 18 -7.62 -4.92 -28.07
C GLU A 18 -6.30 -4.13 -28.04
N ASN A 19 -6.39 -2.82 -27.83
CA ASN A 19 -5.22 -1.95 -27.69
C ASN A 19 -4.30 -1.92 -28.92
N ALA A 20 -4.85 -2.10 -30.14
CA ALA A 20 -4.08 -1.99 -31.36
C ALA A 20 -3.35 -0.63 -31.41
N GLY A 21 -2.04 -0.66 -31.64
CA GLY A 21 -1.20 0.53 -31.62
C GLY A 21 -0.83 1.05 -30.24
N GLN A 22 -1.33 0.46 -29.16
CA GLN A 22 -1.07 0.89 -27.79
C GLN A 22 -0.34 -0.17 -26.95
N TRP A 23 0.00 -1.29 -27.52
CA TRP A 23 0.59 -2.41 -26.80
C TRP A 23 1.88 -2.06 -26.06
N GLY A 24 2.75 -1.28 -26.70
CA GLY A 24 3.99 -0.83 -26.09
C GLY A 24 3.75 0.03 -24.84
N ASP A 25 2.84 0.99 -24.95
CA ASP A 25 2.51 1.88 -23.83
C ASP A 25 1.87 1.11 -22.67
N LYS A 26 0.93 0.22 -22.96
CA LYS A 26 0.27 -0.60 -21.93
C LYS A 26 1.26 -1.52 -21.24
N THR A 27 2.15 -2.17 -21.99
CA THR A 27 3.18 -3.03 -21.44
C THR A 27 4.14 -2.24 -20.54
N ASN A 28 4.59 -1.08 -20.98
CA ASN A 28 5.48 -0.23 -20.19
C ASN A 28 4.80 0.28 -18.93
N THR A 29 3.53 0.66 -19.01
CA THR A 29 2.76 1.03 -17.83
C THR A 29 2.73 -0.11 -16.83
N ASN A 30 2.40 -1.33 -17.26
CA ASN A 30 2.38 -2.50 -16.38
C ASN A 30 3.74 -2.78 -15.74
N LEU A 31 4.82 -2.67 -16.49
CA LEU A 31 6.17 -2.85 -15.96
C LEU A 31 6.48 -1.82 -14.86
N ASN A 32 6.07 -0.57 -15.05
CA ASN A 32 6.24 0.47 -14.05
C ASN A 32 5.42 0.19 -12.78
N LEU A 33 4.23 -0.38 -12.92
CA LEU A 33 3.42 -0.77 -11.77
C LEU A 33 4.05 -1.94 -11.01
N VAL A 34 4.60 -2.91 -11.72
CA VAL A 34 5.34 -4.01 -11.09
C VAL A 34 6.58 -3.47 -10.36
N GLN A 35 7.30 -2.55 -10.99
CA GLN A 35 8.44 -1.89 -10.36
C GLN A 35 8.02 -1.17 -9.08
N GLN A 36 6.91 -0.44 -9.10
CA GLN A 36 6.38 0.23 -7.91
C GLN A 36 6.11 -0.78 -6.78
N ALA A 37 5.51 -1.92 -7.11
CA ALA A 37 5.17 -2.94 -6.12
C ALA A 37 6.40 -3.61 -5.49
N VAL A 38 7.49 -3.73 -6.23
CA VAL A 38 8.71 -4.43 -5.82
C VAL A 38 9.74 -3.47 -5.23
N ALA A 39 9.89 -2.29 -5.80
CA ALA A 39 10.95 -1.33 -5.48
C ALA A 39 10.42 0.06 -5.15
N GLY A 40 9.11 0.26 -5.11
CA GLY A 40 8.53 1.57 -4.88
C GLY A 40 8.70 2.05 -3.45
N PHE A 41 8.95 3.34 -3.32
CA PHE A 41 9.07 4.05 -2.04
C PHE A 41 8.26 5.34 -2.15
N GLU A 42 7.47 5.63 -1.13
CA GLU A 42 6.73 6.88 -1.07
C GLU A 42 6.61 7.36 0.38
N GLN A 43 6.71 8.67 0.56
CA GLN A 43 6.47 9.30 1.85
C GLN A 43 5.03 9.81 1.90
N VAL A 44 4.32 9.45 2.96
CA VAL A 44 2.92 9.80 3.18
C VAL A 44 2.82 10.65 4.44
N THR A 45 2.02 11.71 4.37
CA THR A 45 1.73 12.56 5.53
C THR A 45 0.51 12.01 6.27
N LEU A 46 0.65 11.83 7.59
CA LEU A 46 -0.45 11.40 8.45
C LEU A 46 -1.35 12.57 8.83
N SER A 47 -2.59 12.24 9.21
CA SER A 47 -3.55 13.17 9.77
C SER A 47 -3.74 12.82 11.25
N ASP A 48 -3.16 13.59 12.15
CA ASP A 48 -3.21 13.33 13.59
C ASP A 48 -4.66 13.28 14.08
N GLY A 49 -5.01 12.16 14.72
CA GLY A 49 -6.38 11.92 15.19
C GLY A 49 -7.36 11.57 14.07
N GLY A 50 -6.90 11.37 12.84
CA GLY A 50 -7.74 11.09 11.68
C GLY A 50 -7.37 9.80 10.97
N ASN A 51 -7.87 9.67 9.75
CA ASN A 51 -7.64 8.52 8.89
C ASN A 51 -6.95 8.93 7.60
N VAL A 52 -5.98 8.13 7.16
CA VAL A 52 -5.38 8.24 5.82
C VAL A 52 -5.68 6.94 5.09
N ASN A 53 -6.41 7.05 3.98
CA ASN A 53 -6.78 5.90 3.16
C ASN A 53 -5.85 5.84 1.94
N LEU A 54 -4.96 4.87 1.93
CA LEU A 54 -4.10 4.62 0.79
C LEU A 54 -4.91 3.95 -0.32
N VAL A 55 -4.55 4.20 -1.57
CA VAL A 55 -5.32 3.72 -2.72
C VAL A 55 -4.45 2.84 -3.63
N MET A 56 -5.11 1.94 -4.34
CA MET A 56 -4.51 1.10 -5.39
C MET A 56 -5.40 1.23 -6.63
N SER A 57 -5.01 2.13 -7.52
CA SER A 57 -5.79 2.43 -8.71
C SER A 57 -5.46 1.47 -9.85
N ASN A 58 -6.45 1.16 -10.69
CA ASN A 58 -6.26 0.32 -11.86
C ASN A 58 -5.32 1.02 -12.86
N ALA A 59 -4.27 0.32 -13.26
CA ALA A 59 -3.34 0.75 -14.30
C ALA A 59 -2.74 2.16 -14.11
N ALA A 60 -2.68 2.66 -12.86
CA ALA A 60 -2.14 3.98 -12.55
C ALA A 60 -1.31 3.92 -11.28
N LEU A 61 -0.23 4.69 -11.22
CA LEU A 61 0.59 4.81 -10.03
C LEU A 61 -0.26 5.23 -8.85
N SER A 62 -0.05 4.59 -7.70
CA SER A 62 -0.83 4.87 -6.51
C SER A 62 -0.06 4.47 -5.26
N ASN A 63 -0.36 5.14 -4.14
CA ASN A 63 0.47 5.03 -2.93
C ASN A 63 0.44 3.63 -2.29
N ALA A 64 -0.70 2.94 -2.32
CA ALA A 64 -0.80 1.60 -1.72
C ALA A 64 -0.05 0.52 -2.51
N ARG A 65 0.44 0.80 -3.73
CA ARG A 65 1.22 -0.17 -4.50
C ARG A 65 2.69 -0.20 -4.10
N ASN A 66 3.20 0.86 -3.47
CA ASN A 66 4.59 0.91 -3.08
C ASN A 66 4.95 -0.21 -2.08
N MET A 67 6.15 -0.76 -2.22
CA MET A 67 6.66 -1.73 -1.25
C MET A 67 6.97 -1.05 0.07
N VAL A 68 7.59 0.13 0.04
CA VAL A 68 7.97 0.89 1.23
C VAL A 68 7.12 2.16 1.31
N ILE A 69 6.41 2.30 2.41
CA ILE A 69 5.62 3.50 2.71
C ILE A 69 6.18 4.09 3.98
N LYS A 70 6.79 5.26 3.85
CA LYS A 70 7.34 6.00 4.97
C LYS A 70 6.37 7.10 5.38
N PHE A 71 6.14 7.24 6.67
CA PHE A 71 5.33 8.34 7.18
C PHE A 71 6.22 9.55 7.50
N ALA A 72 5.75 10.72 7.09
CA ALA A 72 6.44 11.98 7.36
C ALA A 72 6.54 12.24 8.86
N THR A 73 7.51 13.07 9.26
CA THR A 73 7.71 13.45 10.65
C THR A 73 6.44 14.07 11.23
N ILE A 74 5.95 13.50 12.32
CA ILE A 74 4.77 13.99 13.03
C ILE A 74 4.81 13.48 14.48
N THR A 75 4.18 14.22 15.38
CA THR A 75 3.89 13.76 16.73
C THR A 75 2.39 13.54 16.86
N LEU A 76 1.98 12.31 17.16
CA LEU A 76 0.58 11.96 17.26
C LEU A 76 0.06 12.24 18.69
N SER A 77 -1.06 12.93 18.77
CA SER A 77 -1.74 13.22 20.05
C SER A 77 -3.02 12.41 20.22
N GLY A 78 -3.56 11.85 19.14
CA GLY A 78 -4.78 11.05 19.18
C GLY A 78 -4.69 9.81 18.30
N ALA A 79 -5.66 8.90 18.45
CA ALA A 79 -5.73 7.67 17.67
C ALA A 79 -5.78 8.00 16.17
N THR A 80 -4.81 7.50 15.43
CA THR A 80 -4.61 7.76 14.00
C THR A 80 -4.60 6.44 13.25
N THR A 81 -5.28 6.38 12.12
CA THR A 81 -5.42 5.14 11.34
C THR A 81 -4.94 5.36 9.91
N VAL A 82 -4.19 4.40 9.40
CA VAL A 82 -3.85 4.27 7.98
C VAL A 82 -4.53 3.00 7.47
N SER A 83 -5.24 3.10 6.35
CA SER A 83 -5.84 1.93 5.74
C SER A 83 -5.30 1.68 4.34
N ILE A 84 -5.12 0.40 4.01
CA ILE A 84 -4.87 -0.06 2.65
C ILE A 84 -6.16 -0.66 2.10
N PRO A 85 -6.32 -0.74 0.77
CA PRO A 85 -7.53 -1.32 0.19
C PRO A 85 -7.74 -2.78 0.58
N ASP A 86 -9.00 -3.20 0.64
CA ASP A 86 -9.37 -4.59 0.81
C ASP A 86 -9.07 -5.40 -0.46
N GLY A 87 -8.99 -6.72 -0.32
CA GLY A 87 -8.91 -7.64 -1.44
C GLY A 87 -7.54 -7.68 -2.13
N ILE A 88 -6.49 -7.21 -1.47
CA ILE A 88 -5.14 -7.18 -2.00
C ILE A 88 -4.24 -8.09 -1.19
N GLU A 89 -3.47 -8.93 -1.88
CA GLU A 89 -2.43 -9.77 -1.29
C GLU A 89 -1.07 -9.18 -1.67
N LYS A 90 -0.32 -8.69 -0.70
CA LYS A 90 0.92 -7.97 -0.97
C LYS A 90 1.76 -7.81 0.28
N TYR A 91 3.08 -7.78 0.10
CA TYR A 91 4.06 -7.37 1.12
C TYR A 91 4.13 -5.85 1.24
N TYR A 92 4.32 -5.37 2.46
CA TYR A 92 4.55 -3.97 2.77
C TYR A 92 5.66 -3.80 3.79
N ILE A 93 6.37 -2.69 3.68
CA ILE A 93 7.25 -2.18 4.74
C ILE A 93 6.74 -0.78 5.09
N PHE A 94 6.34 -0.61 6.35
CA PHE A 94 5.87 0.68 6.86
C PHE A 94 6.94 1.29 7.75
N ASP A 95 7.49 2.41 7.33
CA ASP A 95 8.54 3.10 8.08
C ASP A 95 7.90 4.18 8.95
N CYS A 96 7.75 3.86 10.23
CA CYS A 96 7.18 4.74 11.26
C CYS A 96 8.26 5.40 12.12
N SER A 97 9.52 5.35 11.70
CA SER A 97 10.64 5.85 12.51
C SER A 97 10.59 7.35 12.78
N ALA A 98 9.95 8.11 11.91
CA ALA A 98 9.78 9.56 12.06
C ALA A 98 8.47 9.96 12.78
N VAL A 99 7.67 8.99 13.20
CA VAL A 99 6.41 9.22 13.91
C VAL A 99 6.65 9.16 15.41
N SER A 100 6.48 10.26 16.11
CA SER A 100 6.54 10.30 17.57
C SER A 100 5.19 9.89 18.15
N ALA A 101 5.19 9.21 19.30
CA ALA A 101 4.00 8.62 19.91
C ALA A 101 3.29 7.64 18.96
N ALA A 102 4.08 6.79 18.30
CA ALA A 102 3.59 5.85 17.29
C ALA A 102 2.60 4.83 17.85
N THR A 103 2.51 4.66 19.16
CA THR A 103 1.50 3.80 19.78
C THR A 103 0.06 4.27 19.52
N ASN A 104 -0.12 5.48 19.02
CA ASN A 104 -1.41 5.99 18.57
C ASN A 104 -1.74 5.59 17.12
N LEU A 105 -0.80 4.98 16.39
CA LEU A 105 -0.96 4.66 14.98
C LEU A 105 -1.36 3.20 14.79
N THR A 106 -2.48 2.99 14.11
CA THR A 106 -2.94 1.68 13.65
C THR A 106 -2.90 1.63 12.13
N ILE A 107 -2.31 0.58 11.57
CA ILE A 107 -2.27 0.33 10.13
C ILE A 107 -3.07 -0.93 9.86
N LYS A 108 -4.05 -0.86 8.96
CA LYS A 108 -5.03 -1.93 8.77
C LYS A 108 -5.55 -1.95 7.33
N THR A 109 -6.32 -2.98 6.97
CA THR A 109 -7.14 -2.93 5.76
C THR A 109 -8.41 -2.13 6.03
N SER A 110 -9.05 -1.64 4.97
CA SER A 110 -10.21 -0.75 5.11
C SER A 110 -11.32 -1.37 5.95
N SER A 111 -11.68 -2.63 5.69
CA SER A 111 -12.78 -3.31 6.39
C SER A 111 -12.32 -4.36 7.39
N GLY A 112 -11.07 -4.80 7.30
CA GLY A 112 -10.52 -5.83 8.15
C GLY A 112 -9.75 -5.30 9.35
N THR A 113 -8.79 -6.07 9.79
CA THR A 113 -7.94 -5.73 10.92
C THR A 113 -6.50 -5.48 10.49
N GLY A 114 -5.71 -4.99 11.38
CA GLY A 114 -4.30 -4.73 11.18
C GLY A 114 -3.56 -4.75 12.50
N PHE A 115 -2.55 -3.91 12.63
CA PHE A 115 -1.73 -3.84 13.83
C PHE A 115 -1.56 -2.40 14.28
N THR A 116 -1.33 -2.24 15.58
CA THR A 116 -0.99 -0.95 16.18
C THR A 116 0.51 -0.93 16.44
N CYS A 117 1.15 0.17 16.08
CA CYS A 117 2.59 0.32 16.30
C CYS A 117 2.91 0.30 17.79
N ASP A 118 3.93 -0.45 18.18
CA ASP A 118 4.38 -0.49 19.57
C ASP A 118 5.48 0.54 19.86
N SER A 119 6.11 1.06 18.83
CA SER A 119 7.18 2.07 18.95
C SER A 119 7.43 2.74 17.59
N SER A 120 8.28 3.77 17.60
CA SER A 120 8.69 4.47 16.39
C SER A 120 9.80 3.69 15.68
N LYS A 121 9.42 2.73 14.85
CA LYS A 121 10.36 1.85 14.13
C LYS A 121 9.82 1.49 12.74
N ILE A 122 10.51 0.60 12.06
CA ILE A 122 10.13 0.09 10.75
C ILE A 122 9.45 -1.26 10.94
N PHE A 123 8.26 -1.41 10.35
CA PHE A 123 7.44 -2.63 10.44
C PHE A 123 7.36 -3.32 9.10
N GLY A 124 7.58 -4.64 9.08
CA GLY A 124 7.21 -5.49 7.96
C GLY A 124 5.79 -6.01 8.15
N ALA A 125 5.03 -6.10 7.07
CA ALA A 125 3.67 -6.59 7.12
C ALA A 125 3.27 -7.24 5.79
N TYR A 126 2.21 -8.04 5.80
CA TYR A 126 1.62 -8.54 4.57
C TYR A 126 0.10 -8.47 4.65
N ALA A 127 -0.50 -8.10 3.54
CA ALA A 127 -1.95 -8.14 3.36
C ALA A 127 -2.33 -9.51 2.79
N ASP A 128 -3.33 -10.15 3.38
CA ASP A 128 -3.77 -11.48 2.99
C ASP A 128 -5.09 -11.49 2.20
N GLY A 129 -5.51 -10.34 1.73
CA GLY A 129 -6.79 -10.16 1.04
C GLY A 129 -7.91 -9.74 1.97
N THR A 130 -7.77 -9.92 3.27
CA THR A 130 -8.76 -9.56 4.28
C THR A 130 -8.17 -8.67 5.36
N ASN A 131 -7.03 -9.04 5.89
CA ASN A 131 -6.37 -8.35 7.01
C ASN A 131 -4.94 -7.96 6.65
N LEU A 132 -4.38 -7.07 7.43
CA LEU A 132 -2.97 -6.72 7.37
C LEU A 132 -2.27 -7.33 8.59
N ASN A 133 -1.32 -8.20 8.35
CA ASN A 133 -0.65 -8.97 9.38
C ASN A 133 0.79 -8.46 9.57
N GLU A 134 1.13 -8.09 10.78
CA GLU A 134 2.50 -7.70 11.10
C GLU A 134 3.43 -8.92 11.06
N ILE A 135 4.58 -8.76 10.42
CA ILE A 135 5.62 -9.78 10.43
C ILE A 135 6.48 -9.56 11.66
N SER A 136 6.35 -10.45 12.64
CA SER A 136 7.14 -10.42 13.86
C SER A 136 8.18 -11.52 13.81
N LEU A 137 9.45 -11.13 13.86
CA LEU A 137 10.53 -12.07 14.01
C LEU A 137 10.72 -12.31 15.52
N ASN A 138 10.25 -13.43 15.99
CA ASN A 138 10.44 -13.82 17.37
C ASN A 138 11.92 -14.06 17.64
N THR A 139 12.46 -13.24 18.48
CA THR A 139 13.82 -13.40 18.98
C THR A 139 13.79 -13.79 20.45
#